data_3fed80791c395586ae2193240047bebf
#
_entry.id   3fed80791c395586ae2193240047bebf
#
_cell.length_a   1.000
_cell.length_b   1.000
_cell.length_c   1.000
_cell.angle_alpha   90.00
_cell.angle_beta   90.00
_cell.angle_gamma   90.00
#
_symmetry.space_group_name_H-M   'P 1'
#
loop_
_entity.id
_entity.type
_entity.pdbx_description
1 polymer ?
#
loop_
_entity_poly.entity_id
_entity_poly.type
_entity_poly.pdbx_seq_one_letter_code
_entity_poly.pdbx_strand_id
1 'polypeptide(L)'
;MTHEEMERKKRAILQSLAEGARAESAAPDEDDEEDGDIFVSTVTEAIALLLMHKEPGGARYRRRLIRFITDPKHQVYDSPNIYHNFVMHLFKLRDYIAALEVCDFVLRFAPQSRDILGDAIRACGESCQFERGERYLARAMEIPKELWCWRLFCYSVDFLKEKMIAYPADIAVAERAIALADEFVERFPYDEHGYNQRAEIDICLNRRDEAVAYLKHAILEVHPDERDSRSSLLAAQCCMTLLDILEETNEYDFIIEICDRGLRSTAQTQPSSSIAAFMYRKALALDAKACSENFRSPDAVLEALKCYQAAYDMMSDVDYRCTITLRYAALRVYVEESKFHPLEERPLVVRERQTER
;
A
#
# COMPACT_ATOMS: atom_id res chain seq x y z
N MET A 1 20.09 5.61 -4.12
CA MET A 1 19.89 4.16 -3.91
C MET A 1 19.05 3.68 -5.08
N THR A 2 19.55 2.75 -5.87
CA THR A 2 18.81 2.25 -7.03
C THR A 2 17.63 1.38 -6.59
N HIS A 3 16.62 1.23 -7.44
CA HIS A 3 15.48 0.34 -7.18
C HIS A 3 15.94 -1.10 -6.86
N GLU A 4 16.95 -1.59 -7.56
CA GLU A 4 17.57 -2.90 -7.29
C GLU A 4 18.21 -3.00 -5.89
N GLU A 5 18.86 -1.94 -5.42
CA GLU A 5 19.45 -1.91 -4.06
C GLU A 5 18.37 -1.91 -2.98
N MET A 6 17.24 -1.24 -3.23
CA MET A 6 16.10 -1.19 -2.32
C MET A 6 15.41 -2.54 -2.24
N GLU A 7 15.18 -3.20 -3.37
CA GLU A 7 14.60 -4.54 -3.44
C GLU A 7 15.53 -5.62 -2.86
N ARG A 8 16.85 -5.45 -3.01
CA ARG A 8 17.83 -6.33 -2.37
C ARG A 8 17.83 -6.19 -0.84
N LYS A 9 17.72 -4.95 -0.33
CA LYS A 9 17.58 -4.68 1.11
C LYS A 9 16.26 -5.22 1.65
N LYS A 10 15.15 -5.02 0.94
CA LYS A 10 13.83 -5.55 1.32
C LYS A 10 13.87 -7.08 1.42
N ARG A 11 14.45 -7.78 0.43
CA ARG A 11 14.63 -9.23 0.47
C ARG A 11 15.50 -9.72 1.64
N ALA A 12 16.60 -9.03 1.92
CA ALA A 12 17.47 -9.37 3.05
C ALA A 12 16.77 -9.20 4.40
N ILE A 13 15.95 -8.15 4.54
CA ILE A 13 15.14 -7.91 5.75
C ILE A 13 14.06 -8.99 5.88
N LEU A 14 13.34 -9.31 4.80
CA LEU A 14 12.30 -10.34 4.82
C LEU A 14 12.87 -11.73 5.14
N GLN A 15 14.05 -12.05 4.61
CA GLN A 15 14.74 -13.30 4.91
C GLN A 15 15.18 -13.35 6.37
N SER A 16 15.75 -12.27 6.90
CA SER A 16 16.13 -12.15 8.32
C SER A 16 14.93 -12.26 9.26
N LEU A 17 13.79 -11.67 8.89
CA LEU A 17 12.54 -11.78 9.66
C LEU A 17 11.96 -13.20 9.61
N ALA A 18 12.04 -13.88 8.47
CA ALA A 18 11.60 -15.28 8.33
C ALA A 18 12.51 -16.24 9.11
N GLU A 19 13.81 -15.98 9.15
CA GLU A 19 14.80 -16.74 9.93
C GLU A 19 14.62 -16.49 11.44
N GLY A 20 14.37 -15.24 11.85
CA GLY A 20 14.05 -14.87 13.23
C GLY A 20 12.75 -15.52 13.73
N ALA A 21 11.70 -15.50 12.91
CA ALA A 21 10.43 -16.17 13.23
C ALA A 21 10.57 -17.71 13.32
N ARG A 22 11.45 -18.32 12.51
CA ARG A 22 11.78 -19.74 12.60
C ARG A 22 12.58 -20.07 13.87
N ALA A 23 13.51 -19.20 14.26
CA ALA A 23 14.30 -19.36 15.47
C ALA A 23 13.43 -19.23 16.74
N GLU A 24 12.47 -18.27 16.76
CA GLU A 24 11.50 -18.14 17.85
C GLU A 24 10.50 -19.30 17.92
N SER A 25 10.13 -19.88 16.77
CA SER A 25 9.26 -21.07 16.72
C SER A 25 9.97 -22.37 17.12
N ALA A 26 11.29 -22.42 16.99
CA ALA A 26 12.12 -23.58 17.32
C ALA A 26 12.69 -23.54 18.75
N ALA A 27 12.46 -22.46 19.51
CA ALA A 27 12.86 -22.39 20.91
C ALA A 27 12.06 -23.45 21.72
N PRO A 28 12.73 -24.34 22.46
CA PRO A 28 12.02 -25.31 23.29
C PRO A 28 11.17 -24.58 24.33
N ASP A 29 9.99 -25.12 24.61
CA ASP A 29 9.09 -24.68 25.69
C ASP A 29 9.75 -24.95 27.05
N GLU A 30 10.81 -24.23 27.39
CA GLU A 30 11.39 -24.21 28.73
C GLU A 30 10.66 -23.10 29.51
N ASP A 31 10.07 -23.51 30.60
CA ASP A 31 9.42 -22.76 31.68
C ASP A 31 7.87 -22.67 31.62
N ASP A 32 7.27 -23.76 32.13
CA ASP A 32 5.89 -23.80 32.65
C ASP A 32 5.82 -23.14 34.06
N GLU A 33 6.54 -22.03 34.32
CA GLU A 33 6.45 -21.35 35.60
C GLU A 33 5.53 -20.11 35.57
N GLU A 34 4.41 -20.25 36.28
CA GLU A 34 3.60 -19.22 36.94
C GLU A 34 3.36 -17.86 36.24
N ASP A 35 2.72 -17.86 35.08
CA ASP A 35 1.92 -16.72 34.66
C ASP A 35 0.45 -17.02 34.94
N GLY A 36 -0.20 -16.16 35.74
CA GLY A 36 -1.55 -16.35 36.23
C GLY A 36 -2.52 -16.87 35.21
N ASP A 37 -3.29 -17.89 35.57
CA ASP A 37 -4.26 -18.56 34.74
C ASP A 37 -5.23 -17.57 34.14
N ILE A 38 -5.05 -17.27 32.84
CA ILE A 38 -6.02 -16.47 32.11
C ILE A 38 -7.16 -17.41 31.75
N PHE A 39 -8.24 -17.26 32.47
CA PHE A 39 -9.45 -18.03 32.22
C PHE A 39 -10.16 -17.46 30.98
N VAL A 40 -10.12 -18.19 29.87
CA VAL A 40 -10.85 -17.88 28.64
C VAL A 40 -11.86 -18.99 28.41
N SER A 41 -13.13 -18.63 28.41
CA SER A 41 -14.23 -19.61 28.25
C SER A 41 -14.69 -19.75 26.80
N THR A 42 -14.46 -18.74 25.96
CA THR A 42 -14.96 -18.72 24.58
C THR A 42 -13.92 -18.20 23.59
N VAL A 43 -14.03 -18.63 22.32
CA VAL A 43 -13.18 -18.13 21.22
C VAL A 43 -13.35 -16.63 21.03
N THR A 44 -14.58 -16.12 21.18
CA THR A 44 -14.85 -14.68 21.07
C THR A 44 -14.10 -13.87 22.15
N GLU A 45 -14.06 -14.40 23.37
CA GLU A 45 -13.34 -13.79 24.50
C GLU A 45 -11.82 -13.82 24.25
N ALA A 46 -11.28 -14.95 23.76
CA ALA A 46 -9.90 -15.11 23.39
C ALA A 46 -9.48 -14.08 22.32
N ILE A 47 -10.31 -13.91 21.28
CA ILE A 47 -10.10 -12.93 20.22
C ILE A 47 -10.15 -11.50 20.79
N ALA A 48 -11.13 -11.19 21.64
CA ALA A 48 -11.26 -9.88 22.26
C ALA A 48 -10.01 -9.53 23.09
N LEU A 49 -9.49 -10.47 23.86
CA LEU A 49 -8.27 -10.29 24.65
C LEU A 49 -7.04 -10.06 23.75
N LEU A 50 -6.91 -10.80 22.66
CA LEU A 50 -5.82 -10.58 21.68
C LEU A 50 -5.88 -9.19 21.04
N LEU A 51 -7.08 -8.69 20.75
CA LEU A 51 -7.27 -7.35 20.19
C LEU A 51 -6.87 -6.23 21.19
N MET A 52 -6.93 -6.48 22.48
CA MET A 52 -6.61 -5.51 23.51
C MET A 52 -5.11 -5.44 23.85
N HIS A 53 -4.36 -6.50 23.62
CA HIS A 53 -2.93 -6.57 23.94
C HIS A 53 -2.05 -6.17 22.75
N LYS A 54 -1.64 -4.90 22.71
CA LYS A 54 -0.79 -4.32 21.66
C LYS A 54 0.71 -4.48 21.89
N GLU A 55 1.15 -5.06 23.02
CA GLU A 55 2.55 -5.02 23.44
C GLU A 55 3.38 -6.26 23.07
N PRO A 56 4.71 -6.08 22.80
CA PRO A 56 5.62 -7.18 22.44
C PRO A 56 5.79 -8.27 23.50
N GLY A 57 5.60 -7.92 24.79
CA GLY A 57 5.60 -8.90 25.92
C GLY A 57 4.46 -9.92 25.86
N GLY A 58 3.44 -9.66 25.02
CA GLY A 58 2.29 -10.52 24.81
C GLY A 58 2.51 -11.71 23.85
N ALA A 59 3.72 -11.96 23.32
CA ALA A 59 3.95 -13.03 22.33
C ALA A 59 3.64 -14.43 22.89
N ARG A 60 4.00 -14.73 24.15
CA ARG A 60 3.64 -15.98 24.81
C ARG A 60 2.13 -16.10 25.01
N TYR A 61 1.51 -15.03 25.51
CA TYR A 61 0.07 -14.93 25.71
C TYR A 61 -0.69 -15.10 24.40
N ARG A 62 -0.24 -14.42 23.35
CA ARG A 62 -0.80 -14.56 21.99
C ARG A 62 -0.74 -16.00 21.50
N ARG A 63 0.38 -16.69 21.63
CA ARG A 63 0.52 -18.12 21.26
C ARG A 63 -0.45 -19.02 22.04
N ARG A 64 -0.63 -18.79 23.34
CA ARG A 64 -1.62 -19.52 24.15
C ARG A 64 -3.04 -19.31 23.64
N LEU A 65 -3.42 -18.07 23.35
CA LEU A 65 -4.75 -17.76 22.80
C LEU A 65 -4.95 -18.33 21.40
N ILE A 66 -3.94 -18.31 20.54
CA ILE A 66 -3.99 -18.94 19.21
C ILE A 66 -4.20 -20.45 19.38
N ARG A 67 -3.45 -21.13 20.24
CA ARG A 67 -3.67 -22.55 20.54
C ARG A 67 -5.09 -22.83 21.03
N PHE A 68 -5.64 -21.98 21.89
CA PHE A 68 -7.02 -22.10 22.34
C PHE A 68 -8.02 -21.93 21.19
N ILE A 69 -7.84 -20.90 20.35
CA ILE A 69 -8.70 -20.60 19.22
C ILE A 69 -8.66 -21.72 18.16
N THR A 70 -7.50 -22.34 17.97
CA THR A 70 -7.28 -23.40 16.98
C THR A 70 -7.48 -24.81 17.55
N ASP A 71 -7.94 -24.94 18.80
CA ASP A 71 -8.30 -26.23 19.37
C ASP A 71 -9.69 -26.67 18.82
N PRO A 72 -9.79 -27.87 18.19
CA PRO A 72 -11.04 -28.37 17.69
C PRO A 72 -12.17 -28.44 18.71
N LYS A 73 -11.85 -28.52 20.00
CA LYS A 73 -12.85 -28.52 21.10
C LYS A 73 -13.58 -27.19 21.25
N HIS A 74 -12.95 -26.09 20.82
CA HIS A 74 -13.47 -24.73 20.95
C HIS A 74 -14.00 -24.19 19.62
N GLN A 75 -14.07 -25.02 18.59
CA GLN A 75 -14.44 -24.63 17.24
C GLN A 75 -15.83 -23.97 17.16
N VAL A 76 -15.88 -22.80 16.54
CA VAL A 76 -17.14 -22.07 16.25
C VAL A 76 -17.50 -22.31 14.79
N TYR A 77 -18.35 -23.29 14.55
CA TYR A 77 -18.73 -23.73 13.20
C TYR A 77 -19.52 -22.69 12.40
N ASP A 78 -20.32 -21.87 13.08
CA ASP A 78 -21.32 -21.03 12.43
C ASP A 78 -20.83 -19.67 11.99
N SER A 79 -19.58 -19.30 12.28
CA SER A 79 -19.08 -17.96 11.98
C SER A 79 -17.59 -17.91 11.61
N PRO A 80 -17.23 -18.32 10.38
CA PRO A 80 -15.87 -18.14 9.87
C PRO A 80 -15.39 -16.68 9.94
N ASN A 81 -16.31 -15.71 9.90
CA ASN A 81 -16.02 -14.27 9.94
C ASN A 81 -15.37 -13.81 11.25
N ILE A 82 -15.60 -14.52 12.36
CA ILE A 82 -14.91 -14.21 13.63
C ILE A 82 -13.41 -14.41 13.46
N TYR A 83 -13.03 -15.52 12.83
CA TYR A 83 -11.63 -15.84 12.56
C TYR A 83 -11.00 -14.87 11.56
N HIS A 84 -11.74 -14.45 10.53
CA HIS A 84 -11.27 -13.44 9.59
C HIS A 84 -10.87 -12.13 10.30
N ASN A 85 -11.73 -11.60 11.16
CA ASN A 85 -11.41 -10.38 11.93
C ASN A 85 -10.15 -10.55 12.79
N PHE A 86 -9.95 -11.75 13.34
CA PHE A 86 -8.76 -12.04 14.10
C PHE A 86 -7.51 -12.13 13.20
N VAL A 87 -7.59 -12.79 12.06
CA VAL A 87 -6.50 -12.85 11.07
C VAL A 87 -6.12 -11.44 10.59
N MET A 88 -7.10 -10.56 10.35
CA MET A 88 -6.84 -9.15 10.02
C MET A 88 -6.08 -8.40 11.11
N HIS A 89 -6.29 -8.76 12.38
CA HIS A 89 -5.51 -8.21 13.48
C HIS A 89 -4.06 -8.75 13.48
N LEU A 90 -3.87 -10.03 13.23
CA LEU A 90 -2.54 -10.63 13.10
C LEU A 90 -1.75 -9.99 11.94
N PHE A 91 -2.40 -9.63 10.84
CA PHE A 91 -1.77 -8.87 9.75
C PHE A 91 -1.27 -7.48 10.21
N LYS A 92 -2.04 -6.77 11.04
CA LYS A 92 -1.59 -5.49 11.62
C LYS A 92 -0.35 -5.67 12.52
N LEU A 93 -0.22 -6.82 13.14
CA LEU A 93 0.94 -7.19 13.95
C LEU A 93 2.08 -7.82 13.12
N ARG A 94 1.88 -8.01 11.81
CA ARG A 94 2.77 -8.71 10.89
C ARG A 94 3.08 -10.16 11.29
N ASP A 95 2.17 -10.79 12.05
CA ASP A 95 2.31 -12.18 12.49
C ASP A 95 1.65 -13.12 11.48
N TYR A 96 2.25 -13.20 10.30
CA TYR A 96 1.71 -13.96 9.16
C TYR A 96 1.70 -15.47 9.40
N ILE A 97 2.64 -15.98 10.22
CA ILE A 97 2.68 -17.41 10.56
C ILE A 97 1.48 -17.80 11.42
N ALA A 98 1.19 -17.01 12.47
CA ALA A 98 0.00 -17.23 13.28
C ALA A 98 -1.29 -17.05 12.47
N ALA A 99 -1.33 -16.08 11.55
CA ALA A 99 -2.43 -15.91 10.62
C ALA A 99 -2.68 -17.17 9.80
N LEU A 100 -1.62 -17.81 9.28
CA LEU A 100 -1.71 -19.07 8.51
C LEU A 100 -2.19 -20.24 9.37
N GLU A 101 -1.78 -20.34 10.64
CA GLU A 101 -2.28 -21.38 11.56
C GLU A 101 -3.78 -21.27 11.77
N VAL A 102 -4.28 -20.06 11.95
CA VAL A 102 -5.73 -19.79 12.09
C VAL A 102 -6.47 -20.10 10.79
N CYS A 103 -5.94 -19.66 9.63
CA CYS A 103 -6.53 -19.97 8.33
C CYS A 103 -6.60 -21.47 8.09
N ASP A 104 -5.52 -22.22 8.35
CA ASP A 104 -5.50 -23.67 8.21
C ASP A 104 -6.54 -24.35 9.09
N PHE A 105 -6.68 -23.88 10.32
CA PHE A 105 -7.69 -24.40 11.24
C PHE A 105 -9.09 -24.22 10.66
N VAL A 106 -9.43 -23.01 10.24
CA VAL A 106 -10.77 -22.70 9.69
C VAL A 106 -11.05 -23.47 8.41
N LEU A 107 -10.05 -23.57 7.52
CA LEU A 107 -10.20 -24.25 6.23
C LEU A 107 -10.38 -25.77 6.33
N ARG A 108 -10.20 -26.38 7.52
CA ARG A 108 -10.56 -27.79 7.75
C ARG A 108 -12.06 -28.01 7.82
N PHE A 109 -12.83 -27.06 8.37
CA PHE A 109 -14.27 -27.17 8.49
C PHE A 109 -15.06 -26.27 7.53
N ALA A 110 -14.44 -25.19 7.05
CA ALA A 110 -15.00 -24.29 6.05
C ALA A 110 -14.08 -24.20 4.81
N PRO A 111 -13.92 -25.29 4.04
CA PRO A 111 -12.87 -25.39 2.99
C PRO A 111 -13.06 -24.43 1.83
N GLN A 112 -14.28 -23.90 1.64
CA GLN A 112 -14.62 -22.94 0.58
C GLN A 112 -14.85 -21.52 1.12
N SER A 113 -14.43 -21.22 2.35
CA SER A 113 -14.50 -19.85 2.88
C SER A 113 -13.60 -18.93 2.09
N ARG A 114 -14.21 -18.04 1.28
CA ARG A 114 -13.52 -17.14 0.34
C ARG A 114 -12.65 -16.12 1.07
N ASP A 115 -13.15 -15.56 2.16
CA ASP A 115 -12.41 -14.60 2.97
C ASP A 115 -11.16 -15.25 3.58
N ILE A 116 -11.30 -16.44 4.17
CA ILE A 116 -10.18 -17.16 4.79
C ILE A 116 -9.17 -17.68 3.75
N LEU A 117 -9.63 -18.11 2.57
CA LEU A 117 -8.73 -18.45 1.46
C LEU A 117 -7.93 -17.23 1.00
N GLY A 118 -8.60 -16.09 0.86
CA GLY A 118 -7.93 -14.82 0.54
C GLY A 118 -6.88 -14.45 1.60
N ASP A 119 -7.26 -14.54 2.88
CA ASP A 119 -6.33 -14.25 3.99
C ASP A 119 -5.13 -15.20 3.99
N ALA A 120 -5.34 -16.49 3.75
CA ALA A 120 -4.25 -17.46 3.65
C ALA A 120 -3.30 -17.19 2.47
N ILE A 121 -3.87 -16.82 1.31
CA ILE A 121 -3.09 -16.43 0.12
C ILE A 121 -2.24 -15.19 0.43
N ARG A 122 -2.86 -14.15 1.02
CA ARG A 122 -2.16 -12.93 1.44
C ARG A 122 -1.03 -13.22 2.42
N ALA A 123 -1.31 -13.99 3.48
CA ALA A 123 -0.30 -14.33 4.47
C ALA A 123 0.89 -15.09 3.87
N CYS A 124 0.63 -15.94 2.87
CA CYS A 124 1.69 -16.63 2.12
C CYS A 124 2.53 -15.67 1.27
N GLY A 125 1.93 -14.69 0.61
CA GLY A 125 2.65 -13.66 -0.14
C GLY A 125 3.57 -12.85 0.78
N GLU A 126 3.00 -12.28 1.84
CA GLU A 126 3.73 -11.46 2.82
C GLU A 126 4.86 -12.22 3.55
N SER A 127 4.72 -13.54 3.73
CA SER A 127 5.74 -14.40 4.35
C SER A 127 6.61 -15.17 3.36
N CYS A 128 6.50 -14.89 2.05
CA CYS A 128 7.23 -15.54 0.98
C CYS A 128 7.06 -17.08 0.93
N GLN A 129 5.93 -17.62 1.43
CA GLN A 129 5.62 -19.04 1.38
C GLN A 129 4.90 -19.40 0.06
N PHE A 130 5.55 -19.16 -1.07
CA PHE A 130 4.92 -19.23 -2.40
C PHE A 130 4.35 -20.60 -2.75
N GLU A 131 5.03 -21.70 -2.39
CA GLU A 131 4.51 -23.05 -2.65
C GLU A 131 3.22 -23.34 -1.89
N ARG A 132 3.12 -22.82 -0.65
CA ARG A 132 1.92 -22.96 0.17
C ARG A 132 0.81 -22.07 -0.37
N GLY A 133 1.11 -20.84 -0.77
CA GLY A 133 0.18 -19.91 -1.39
C GLY A 133 -0.40 -20.44 -2.70
N GLU A 134 0.39 -21.11 -3.55
CA GLU A 134 -0.11 -21.77 -4.75
C GLU A 134 -1.14 -22.85 -4.43
N ARG A 135 -1.00 -23.60 -3.34
CA ARG A 135 -2.01 -24.59 -2.94
C ARG A 135 -3.33 -23.94 -2.52
N TYR A 136 -3.28 -22.80 -1.82
CA TYR A 136 -4.51 -22.05 -1.50
C TYR A 136 -5.12 -21.42 -2.73
N LEU A 137 -4.30 -20.87 -3.62
CA LEU A 137 -4.77 -20.29 -4.88
C LEU A 137 -5.41 -21.36 -5.76
N ALA A 138 -4.83 -22.56 -5.86
CA ALA A 138 -5.43 -23.69 -6.58
C ALA A 138 -6.81 -24.07 -6.00
N ARG A 139 -6.95 -24.12 -4.67
CA ARG A 139 -8.25 -24.35 -4.02
C ARG A 139 -9.24 -23.22 -4.30
N ALA A 140 -8.79 -21.97 -4.30
CA ALA A 140 -9.64 -20.85 -4.66
C ALA A 140 -10.13 -20.96 -6.11
N MET A 141 -9.29 -21.43 -7.03
CA MET A 141 -9.67 -21.65 -8.45
C MET A 141 -10.72 -22.76 -8.64
N GLU A 142 -10.94 -23.62 -7.67
CA GLU A 142 -12.06 -24.59 -7.68
C GLU A 142 -13.43 -23.92 -7.40
N ILE A 143 -13.43 -22.72 -6.83
CA ILE A 143 -14.63 -21.93 -6.59
C ILE A 143 -14.97 -21.16 -7.88
N PRO A 144 -16.24 -21.22 -8.35
CA PRO A 144 -16.68 -20.43 -9.49
C PRO A 144 -16.33 -18.95 -9.30
N LYS A 145 -15.74 -18.34 -10.34
CA LYS A 145 -15.24 -16.95 -10.27
C LYS A 145 -16.34 -15.93 -9.95
N GLU A 146 -17.57 -16.19 -10.33
CA GLU A 146 -18.74 -15.37 -10.03
C GLU A 146 -19.00 -15.26 -8.53
N LEU A 147 -18.51 -16.22 -7.74
CA LEU A 147 -18.60 -16.24 -6.29
C LEU A 147 -17.40 -15.62 -5.59
N TRP A 148 -16.35 -15.25 -6.31
CA TRP A 148 -15.19 -14.61 -5.71
C TRP A 148 -15.57 -13.21 -5.17
N CYS A 149 -15.21 -12.96 -3.92
CA CYS A 149 -15.30 -11.62 -3.35
C CYS A 149 -14.08 -10.77 -3.76
N TRP A 150 -14.19 -9.45 -3.65
CA TRP A 150 -13.11 -8.53 -4.00
C TRP A 150 -11.79 -8.86 -3.29
N ARG A 151 -11.85 -9.28 -2.03
CA ARG A 151 -10.64 -9.64 -1.25
C ARG A 151 -9.91 -10.83 -1.84
N LEU A 152 -10.66 -11.85 -2.28
CA LEU A 152 -10.05 -13.03 -2.88
C LEU A 152 -9.34 -12.67 -4.19
N PHE A 153 -9.91 -11.79 -5.02
CA PHE A 153 -9.21 -11.25 -6.18
C PHE A 153 -7.98 -10.44 -5.76
N CYS A 154 -8.17 -9.42 -4.92
CA CYS A 154 -7.13 -8.50 -4.49
C CYS A 154 -5.90 -9.26 -3.93
N TYR A 155 -6.12 -10.15 -2.97
CA TYR A 155 -5.02 -10.89 -2.34
C TYR A 155 -4.38 -11.94 -3.24
N SER A 156 -5.14 -12.49 -4.18
CA SER A 156 -4.59 -13.41 -5.19
C SER A 156 -3.71 -12.69 -6.21
N VAL A 157 -4.09 -11.49 -6.62
CA VAL A 157 -3.26 -10.64 -7.51
C VAL A 157 -1.99 -10.19 -6.78
N ASP A 158 -2.11 -9.70 -5.53
CA ASP A 158 -0.95 -9.32 -4.71
C ASP A 158 0.03 -10.48 -4.52
N PHE A 159 -0.49 -11.67 -4.23
CA PHE A 159 0.33 -12.88 -4.10
C PHE A 159 1.10 -13.20 -5.38
N LEU A 160 0.44 -13.15 -6.54
CA LEU A 160 1.08 -13.40 -7.83
C LEU A 160 2.09 -12.32 -8.17
N LYS A 161 1.82 -11.04 -7.84
CA LYS A 161 2.75 -9.93 -7.98
C LYS A 161 4.01 -10.13 -7.12
N GLU A 162 3.85 -10.45 -5.83
CA GLU A 162 4.99 -10.73 -4.95
C GLU A 162 5.81 -11.94 -5.44
N LYS A 163 5.14 -12.98 -5.92
CA LYS A 163 5.80 -14.15 -6.52
C LYS A 163 6.54 -13.78 -7.81
N MET A 164 5.96 -12.96 -8.68
CA MET A 164 6.61 -12.46 -9.89
C MET A 164 7.88 -11.66 -9.57
N ILE A 165 7.84 -10.81 -8.52
CA ILE A 165 9.01 -10.06 -8.06
C ILE A 165 10.10 -11.01 -7.53
N ALA A 166 9.70 -12.07 -6.83
CA ALA A 166 10.64 -13.06 -6.31
C ALA A 166 11.26 -13.95 -7.41
N TYR A 167 10.52 -14.23 -8.46
CA TYR A 167 10.90 -15.09 -9.57
C TYR A 167 10.72 -14.40 -10.93
N PRO A 168 11.51 -13.36 -11.24
CA PRO A 168 11.29 -12.51 -12.43
C PRO A 168 11.48 -13.22 -13.77
N ALA A 169 12.09 -14.42 -13.78
CA ALA A 169 12.24 -15.22 -14.98
C ALA A 169 11.01 -16.11 -15.28
N ASP A 170 10.04 -16.20 -14.36
CA ASP A 170 8.84 -17.02 -14.53
C ASP A 170 7.74 -16.21 -15.23
N ILE A 171 7.78 -16.22 -16.55
CA ILE A 171 6.82 -15.50 -17.42
C ILE A 171 5.37 -15.96 -17.14
N ALA A 172 5.16 -17.25 -16.84
CA ALA A 172 3.82 -17.79 -16.62
C ALA A 172 3.17 -17.18 -15.35
N VAL A 173 3.96 -16.84 -14.32
CA VAL A 173 3.45 -16.12 -13.15
C VAL A 173 3.01 -14.70 -13.53
N ALA A 174 3.79 -14.01 -14.35
CA ALA A 174 3.44 -12.67 -14.81
C ALA A 174 2.16 -12.66 -15.66
N GLU A 175 2.01 -13.59 -16.60
CA GLU A 175 0.80 -13.75 -17.41
C GLU A 175 -0.44 -14.04 -16.54
N ARG A 176 -0.29 -14.90 -15.54
CA ARG A 176 -1.38 -15.20 -14.58
C ARG A 176 -1.76 -13.97 -13.73
N ALA A 177 -0.76 -13.20 -13.28
CA ALA A 177 -0.99 -11.98 -12.51
C ALA A 177 -1.78 -10.95 -13.32
N ILE A 178 -1.37 -10.71 -14.58
CA ILE A 178 -2.04 -9.81 -15.50
C ILE A 178 -3.49 -10.26 -15.74
N ALA A 179 -3.69 -11.53 -16.14
CA ALA A 179 -5.01 -12.06 -16.43
C ALA A 179 -5.98 -11.96 -15.24
N LEU A 180 -5.46 -12.23 -14.02
CA LEU A 180 -6.28 -12.16 -12.82
C LEU A 180 -6.59 -10.70 -12.43
N ALA A 181 -5.65 -9.77 -12.64
CA ALA A 181 -5.88 -8.35 -12.40
C ALA A 181 -6.90 -7.77 -13.38
N ASP A 182 -6.82 -8.14 -14.66
CA ASP A 182 -7.79 -7.71 -15.67
C ASP A 182 -9.20 -8.26 -15.33
N GLU A 183 -9.32 -9.52 -14.93
CA GLU A 183 -10.59 -10.11 -14.46
C GLU A 183 -11.12 -9.41 -13.19
N PHE A 184 -10.22 -9.00 -12.28
CA PHE A 184 -10.59 -8.24 -11.09
C PHE A 184 -11.21 -6.89 -11.45
N VAL A 185 -10.60 -6.14 -12.36
CA VAL A 185 -11.12 -4.84 -12.84
C VAL A 185 -12.46 -5.02 -13.56
N GLU A 186 -12.59 -6.04 -14.41
CA GLU A 186 -13.85 -6.33 -15.08
C GLU A 186 -14.99 -6.60 -14.09
N ARG A 187 -14.69 -7.35 -13.03
CA ARG A 187 -15.68 -7.76 -12.03
C ARG A 187 -16.03 -6.65 -11.04
N PHE A 188 -15.06 -5.82 -10.69
CA PHE A 188 -15.19 -4.72 -9.72
C PHE A 188 -14.70 -3.39 -10.32
N PRO A 189 -15.40 -2.86 -11.32
CA PRO A 189 -14.94 -1.70 -12.08
C PRO A 189 -14.87 -0.40 -11.26
N TYR A 190 -15.42 -0.38 -10.05
CA TYR A 190 -15.36 0.75 -9.12
C TYR A 190 -14.39 0.53 -7.96
N ASP A 191 -13.58 -0.54 -8.00
CA ASP A 191 -12.57 -0.82 -6.98
C ASP A 191 -11.19 -0.38 -7.45
N GLU A 192 -10.58 0.54 -6.70
CA GLU A 192 -9.28 1.12 -7.03
C GLU A 192 -8.13 0.12 -6.98
N HIS A 193 -8.24 -0.93 -6.16
CA HIS A 193 -7.18 -1.91 -5.99
C HIS A 193 -6.89 -2.66 -7.30
N GLY A 194 -7.94 -3.02 -8.05
CA GLY A 194 -7.78 -3.72 -9.32
C GLY A 194 -6.93 -2.92 -10.32
N TYR A 195 -7.24 -1.65 -10.49
CA TYR A 195 -6.50 -0.77 -11.40
C TYR A 195 -5.06 -0.52 -10.93
N ASN A 196 -4.89 -0.27 -9.64
CA ASN A 196 -3.56 -0.01 -9.07
C ASN A 196 -2.67 -1.24 -9.17
N GLN A 197 -3.18 -2.42 -8.80
CA GLN A 197 -2.43 -3.68 -8.89
C GLN A 197 -2.05 -4.01 -10.33
N ARG A 198 -2.96 -3.77 -11.29
CA ARG A 198 -2.66 -3.98 -12.71
C ARG A 198 -1.53 -3.07 -13.20
N ALA A 199 -1.56 -1.79 -12.82
CA ALA A 199 -0.49 -0.84 -13.14
C ALA A 199 0.83 -1.20 -12.45
N GLU A 200 0.79 -1.61 -11.17
CA GLU A 200 1.98 -2.05 -10.43
C GLU A 200 2.63 -3.29 -11.08
N ILE A 201 1.84 -4.23 -11.59
CA ILE A 201 2.35 -5.38 -12.35
C ILE A 201 3.11 -4.90 -13.60
N ASP A 202 2.57 -3.94 -14.36
CA ASP A 202 3.26 -3.39 -15.53
C ASP A 202 4.56 -2.68 -15.15
N ILE A 203 4.58 -1.95 -14.03
CA ILE A 203 5.82 -1.36 -13.49
C ILE A 203 6.86 -2.44 -13.17
N CYS A 204 6.45 -3.51 -12.49
CA CYS A 204 7.35 -4.62 -12.17
C CYS A 204 7.92 -5.31 -13.43
N LEU A 205 7.17 -5.29 -14.52
CA LEU A 205 7.59 -5.80 -15.84
C LEU A 205 8.38 -4.78 -16.67
N ASN A 206 8.72 -3.62 -16.08
CA ASN A 206 9.38 -2.50 -16.76
C ASN A 206 8.58 -1.95 -17.96
N ARG A 207 7.24 -1.96 -17.87
CA ARG A 207 6.28 -1.44 -18.83
C ARG A 207 5.64 -0.16 -18.31
N ARG A 208 6.48 0.84 -18.02
CA ARG A 208 6.04 2.09 -17.37
C ARG A 208 4.99 2.85 -18.21
N ASP A 209 5.19 2.92 -19.52
CA ASP A 209 4.30 3.65 -20.43
C ASP A 209 2.91 3.00 -20.48
N GLU A 210 2.84 1.68 -20.46
CA GLU A 210 1.59 0.92 -20.40
C GLU A 210 0.87 1.16 -19.07
N ALA A 211 1.58 1.16 -17.94
CA ALA A 211 1.00 1.46 -16.62
C ALA A 211 0.41 2.88 -16.59
N VAL A 212 1.14 3.88 -17.12
CA VAL A 212 0.69 5.27 -17.22
C VAL A 212 -0.56 5.35 -18.11
N ALA A 213 -0.55 4.72 -19.30
CA ALA A 213 -1.67 4.72 -20.20
C ALA A 213 -2.91 4.06 -19.58
N TYR A 214 -2.72 2.95 -18.87
CA TYR A 214 -3.78 2.23 -18.20
C TYR A 214 -4.45 3.05 -17.10
N LEU A 215 -3.67 3.69 -16.21
CA LEU A 215 -4.21 4.55 -15.16
C LEU A 215 -4.86 5.82 -15.72
N LYS A 216 -4.29 6.42 -16.78
CA LYS A 216 -4.92 7.53 -17.51
C LYS A 216 -6.31 7.13 -18.03
N HIS A 217 -6.41 5.99 -18.67
CA HIS A 217 -7.68 5.45 -19.16
C HIS A 217 -8.69 5.27 -18.02
N ALA A 218 -8.28 4.64 -16.91
CA ALA A 218 -9.12 4.45 -15.72
C ALA A 218 -9.66 5.78 -15.18
N ILE A 219 -8.79 6.79 -15.06
CA ILE A 219 -9.13 8.09 -14.47
C ILE A 219 -10.00 8.94 -15.40
N LEU A 220 -9.68 8.97 -16.69
CA LEU A 220 -10.26 9.93 -17.64
C LEU A 220 -11.46 9.38 -18.40
N GLU A 221 -11.49 8.10 -18.71
CA GLU A 221 -12.46 7.50 -19.63
C GLU A 221 -13.44 6.56 -18.94
N VAL A 222 -12.97 5.74 -18.00
CA VAL A 222 -13.83 4.76 -17.31
C VAL A 222 -14.67 5.45 -16.23
N HIS A 223 -14.09 6.40 -15.49
CA HIS A 223 -14.73 7.08 -14.38
C HIS A 223 -14.63 8.61 -14.52
N PRO A 224 -15.21 9.20 -15.57
CA PRO A 224 -15.12 10.64 -15.82
C PRO A 224 -15.96 11.47 -14.85
N ASP A 225 -17.00 10.92 -14.23
CA ASP A 225 -17.92 11.66 -13.38
C ASP A 225 -17.35 11.82 -11.95
N GLU A 226 -16.83 13.00 -11.68
CA GLU A 226 -16.30 13.39 -10.37
C GLU A 226 -17.40 13.58 -9.29
N ARG A 227 -18.68 13.51 -9.65
CA ARG A 227 -19.81 13.74 -8.72
C ARG A 227 -20.28 12.46 -8.03
N ASP A 228 -20.00 11.31 -8.62
CA ASP A 228 -20.29 10.03 -7.98
C ASP A 228 -19.19 9.72 -6.93
N SER A 229 -19.60 9.51 -5.68
CA SER A 229 -18.68 9.26 -4.56
C SER A 229 -17.78 8.03 -4.76
N ARG A 230 -18.26 7.00 -5.47
CA ARG A 230 -17.48 5.79 -5.77
C ARG A 230 -16.41 6.06 -6.83
N SER A 231 -16.81 6.72 -7.92
CA SER A 231 -15.89 7.14 -8.98
C SER A 231 -14.85 8.14 -8.46
N SER A 232 -15.22 9.02 -7.54
CA SER A 232 -14.30 9.97 -6.90
C SER A 232 -13.22 9.28 -6.08
N LEU A 233 -13.57 8.25 -5.29
CA LEU A 233 -12.60 7.51 -4.48
C LEU A 233 -11.60 6.77 -5.38
N LEU A 234 -12.09 6.03 -6.37
CA LEU A 234 -11.28 5.34 -7.35
C LEU A 234 -10.34 6.30 -8.07
N ALA A 235 -10.87 7.42 -8.58
CA ALA A 235 -10.08 8.41 -9.28
C ALA A 235 -8.96 8.98 -8.39
N ALA A 236 -9.23 9.27 -7.12
CA ALA A 236 -8.23 9.77 -6.18
C ALA A 236 -7.09 8.77 -5.96
N GLN A 237 -7.39 7.50 -5.73
CA GLN A 237 -6.37 6.47 -5.50
C GLN A 237 -5.56 6.19 -6.76
N CYS A 238 -6.21 6.08 -7.92
CA CYS A 238 -5.49 5.92 -9.20
C CYS A 238 -4.63 7.15 -9.53
N CYS A 239 -5.07 8.36 -9.19
CA CYS A 239 -4.24 9.57 -9.31
C CYS A 239 -2.98 9.48 -8.43
N MET A 240 -3.10 9.01 -7.18
CA MET A 240 -1.92 8.86 -6.31
C MET A 240 -0.92 7.85 -6.89
N THR A 241 -1.38 6.68 -7.34
CA THR A 241 -0.51 5.69 -7.97
C THR A 241 0.15 6.24 -9.23
N LEU A 242 -0.61 6.96 -10.08
CA LEU A 242 -0.06 7.59 -11.27
C LEU A 242 1.00 8.64 -10.94
N LEU A 243 0.79 9.44 -9.89
CA LEU A 243 1.77 10.43 -9.43
C LEU A 243 3.05 9.77 -8.90
N ASP A 244 2.96 8.62 -8.22
CA ASP A 244 4.14 7.84 -7.80
C ASP A 244 4.97 7.39 -9.01
N ILE A 245 4.29 6.98 -10.08
CA ILE A 245 4.95 6.59 -11.32
C ILE A 245 5.61 7.80 -12.02
N LEU A 246 4.98 8.97 -11.98
CA LEU A 246 5.44 10.19 -12.67
C LEU A 246 6.48 11.00 -11.88
N GLU A 247 6.78 10.66 -10.62
CA GLU A 247 7.62 11.45 -9.71
C GLU A 247 9.00 11.79 -10.30
N GLU A 248 9.57 10.90 -11.12
CA GLU A 248 10.87 11.07 -11.75
C GLU A 248 10.82 11.68 -13.15
N THR A 249 9.62 12.06 -13.62
CA THR A 249 9.44 12.65 -14.94
C THR A 249 9.47 14.18 -14.89
N ASN A 250 9.69 14.80 -16.04
CA ASN A 250 9.60 16.25 -16.19
C ASN A 250 8.24 16.70 -16.75
N GLU A 251 7.22 15.84 -16.63
CA GLU A 251 5.86 16.11 -17.12
C GLU A 251 5.07 16.99 -16.14
N TYR A 252 5.63 18.12 -15.73
CA TYR A 252 5.10 18.96 -14.66
C TYR A 252 3.65 19.39 -14.86
N ASP A 253 3.28 19.81 -16.07
CA ASP A 253 1.90 20.25 -16.37
C ASP A 253 0.90 19.12 -16.19
N PHE A 254 1.27 17.93 -16.63
CA PHE A 254 0.45 16.75 -16.46
C PHE A 254 0.33 16.33 -14.97
N ILE A 255 1.45 16.37 -14.23
CA ILE A 255 1.44 16.11 -12.77
C ILE A 255 0.52 17.11 -12.05
N ILE A 256 0.56 18.40 -12.41
CA ILE A 256 -0.31 19.43 -11.84
C ILE A 256 -1.79 19.12 -12.14
N GLU A 257 -2.11 18.75 -13.38
CA GLU A 257 -3.47 18.37 -13.80
C GLU A 257 -4.00 17.18 -12.99
N ILE A 258 -3.20 16.13 -12.83
CA ILE A 258 -3.57 14.95 -12.04
C ILE A 258 -3.75 15.29 -10.56
N CYS A 259 -2.90 16.16 -9.99
CA CYS A 259 -3.07 16.65 -8.63
C CYS A 259 -4.39 17.42 -8.47
N ASP A 260 -4.71 18.31 -9.39
CA ASP A 260 -5.96 19.09 -9.35
C ASP A 260 -7.19 18.18 -9.47
N ARG A 261 -7.12 17.13 -10.28
CA ARG A 261 -8.17 16.13 -10.38
C ARG A 261 -8.32 15.34 -9.08
N GLY A 262 -7.21 14.86 -8.51
CA GLY A 262 -7.21 14.19 -7.22
C GLY A 262 -7.80 15.05 -6.10
N LEU A 263 -7.45 16.34 -6.07
CA LEU A 263 -8.02 17.29 -5.11
C LEU A 263 -9.53 17.48 -5.26
N ARG A 264 -10.05 17.58 -6.49
CA ARG A 264 -11.50 17.66 -6.73
C ARG A 264 -12.21 16.37 -6.28
N SER A 265 -11.62 15.22 -6.54
CA SER A 265 -12.16 13.92 -6.15
C SER A 265 -12.12 13.71 -4.63
N THR A 266 -11.08 14.18 -3.93
CA THR A 266 -10.93 14.00 -2.46
C THR A 266 -11.77 14.96 -1.64
N ALA A 267 -12.15 16.11 -2.17
CA ALA A 267 -12.86 17.16 -1.43
C ALA A 267 -14.19 16.68 -0.79
N GLN A 268 -14.76 15.59 -1.26
CA GLN A 268 -16.06 15.08 -0.82
C GLN A 268 -16.00 13.90 0.15
N THR A 269 -14.89 13.13 0.20
CA THR A 269 -14.92 11.79 0.81
C THR A 269 -13.66 11.36 1.59
N GLN A 270 -12.55 12.11 1.49
CA GLN A 270 -11.25 11.62 1.96
C GLN A 270 -10.73 12.34 3.22
N PRO A 271 -9.88 11.66 4.02
CA PRO A 271 -9.19 12.29 5.14
C PRO A 271 -8.25 13.41 4.68
N SER A 272 -8.01 14.37 5.56
CA SER A 272 -7.12 15.52 5.33
C SER A 272 -5.71 15.13 4.85
N SER A 273 -5.25 13.92 5.20
CA SER A 273 -3.94 13.38 4.76
C SER A 273 -3.84 13.20 3.25
N SER A 274 -4.88 12.72 2.57
CA SER A 274 -4.87 12.55 1.11
C SER A 274 -4.86 13.90 0.40
N ILE A 275 -5.64 14.87 0.91
CA ILE A 275 -5.63 16.25 0.38
C ILE A 275 -4.24 16.87 0.53
N ALA A 276 -3.62 16.71 1.71
CA ALA A 276 -2.27 17.19 1.98
C ALA A 276 -1.23 16.58 1.01
N ALA A 277 -1.35 15.28 0.72
CA ALA A 277 -0.46 14.60 -0.22
C ALA A 277 -0.57 15.16 -1.65
N PHE A 278 -1.79 15.39 -2.16
CA PHE A 278 -1.99 16.04 -3.46
C PHE A 278 -1.47 17.48 -3.49
N MET A 279 -1.73 18.27 -2.44
CA MET A 279 -1.21 19.64 -2.33
C MET A 279 0.31 19.67 -2.34
N TYR A 280 0.95 18.75 -1.60
CA TYR A 280 2.41 18.65 -1.55
C TYR A 280 3.01 18.28 -2.92
N ARG A 281 2.45 17.28 -3.63
CA ARG A 281 2.92 16.87 -4.95
C ARG A 281 2.70 17.94 -6.00
N LYS A 282 1.57 18.64 -5.95
CA LYS A 282 1.31 19.80 -6.80
C LYS A 282 2.36 20.90 -6.56
N ALA A 283 2.66 21.20 -5.29
CA ALA A 283 3.68 22.18 -4.94
C ALA A 283 5.06 21.80 -5.48
N LEU A 284 5.44 20.52 -5.37
CA LEU A 284 6.71 20.02 -5.92
C LEU A 284 6.78 20.17 -7.45
N ALA A 285 5.70 19.86 -8.15
CA ALA A 285 5.65 19.99 -9.61
C ALA A 285 5.72 21.45 -10.07
N LEU A 286 5.01 22.34 -9.38
CA LEU A 286 5.07 23.80 -9.64
C LEU A 286 6.44 24.38 -9.34
N ASP A 287 7.08 23.98 -8.25
CA ASP A 287 8.45 24.37 -7.88
C ASP A 287 9.46 23.90 -8.94
N ALA A 288 9.39 22.62 -9.33
CA ALA A 288 10.27 22.06 -10.35
C ALA A 288 10.07 22.73 -11.72
N LYS A 289 8.80 22.98 -12.10
CA LYS A 289 8.47 23.72 -13.32
C LYS A 289 9.03 25.13 -13.28
N ALA A 290 8.80 25.87 -12.19
CA ALA A 290 9.34 27.22 -12.02
C ALA A 290 10.86 27.23 -12.13
N CYS A 291 11.54 26.25 -11.53
CA CYS A 291 13.00 26.10 -11.65
C CYS A 291 13.43 25.85 -13.11
N SER A 292 12.73 24.97 -13.84
CA SER A 292 13.04 24.65 -15.25
C SER A 292 12.86 25.84 -16.17
N GLU A 293 11.89 26.70 -15.87
CA GLU A 293 11.60 27.95 -16.60
C GLU A 293 12.42 29.15 -16.11
N ASN A 294 13.44 28.93 -15.27
CA ASN A 294 14.23 29.99 -14.62
C ASN A 294 13.33 31.02 -13.90
N PHE A 295 12.27 30.56 -13.25
CA PHE A 295 11.32 31.35 -12.49
C PHE A 295 10.64 32.50 -13.27
N ARG A 296 10.45 32.32 -14.56
CA ARG A 296 9.78 33.33 -15.40
C ARG A 296 8.29 33.47 -15.12
N SER A 297 7.68 32.49 -14.44
CA SER A 297 6.28 32.49 -14.06
C SER A 297 6.12 32.78 -12.56
N PRO A 298 5.92 34.05 -12.15
CA PRO A 298 5.65 34.39 -10.74
C PRO A 298 4.41 33.71 -10.18
N ASP A 299 3.38 33.52 -11.02
CA ASP A 299 2.14 32.90 -10.61
C ASP A 299 2.34 31.42 -10.21
N ALA A 300 3.18 30.69 -10.94
CA ALA A 300 3.51 29.30 -10.59
C ALA A 300 4.23 29.21 -9.23
N VAL A 301 5.13 30.14 -8.95
CA VAL A 301 5.85 30.22 -7.66
C VAL A 301 4.89 30.54 -6.52
N LEU A 302 4.00 31.52 -6.71
CA LEU A 302 2.98 31.89 -5.71
C LEU A 302 2.01 30.75 -5.44
N GLU A 303 1.59 30.03 -6.48
CA GLU A 303 0.72 28.87 -6.34
C GLU A 303 1.44 27.72 -5.61
N ALA A 304 2.72 27.47 -5.91
CA ALA A 304 3.53 26.48 -5.18
C ALA A 304 3.61 26.81 -3.69
N LEU A 305 3.83 28.09 -3.33
CA LEU A 305 3.86 28.53 -1.94
C LEU A 305 2.52 28.29 -1.23
N LYS A 306 1.39 28.57 -1.88
CA LYS A 306 0.06 28.31 -1.33
C LYS A 306 -0.16 26.80 -1.11
N CYS A 307 0.22 25.98 -2.07
CA CYS A 307 0.09 24.53 -1.97
C CYS A 307 0.99 23.96 -0.85
N TYR A 308 2.22 24.44 -0.71
CA TYR A 308 3.10 24.05 0.41
C TYR A 308 2.50 24.43 1.77
N GLN A 309 1.97 25.65 1.90
CA GLN A 309 1.34 26.09 3.15
C GLN A 309 0.13 25.23 3.48
N ALA A 310 -0.75 24.99 2.51
CA ALA A 310 -1.94 24.14 2.71
C ALA A 310 -1.57 22.71 3.10
N ALA A 311 -0.55 22.12 2.46
CA ALA A 311 -0.05 20.80 2.81
C ALA A 311 0.51 20.77 4.24
N TYR A 312 1.31 21.77 4.61
CA TYR A 312 1.88 21.89 5.95
C TYR A 312 0.83 21.94 7.04
N ASP A 313 -0.24 22.73 6.83
CA ASP A 313 -1.31 22.91 7.82
C ASP A 313 -2.11 21.61 8.05
N MET A 314 -2.18 20.74 7.06
CA MET A 314 -2.94 19.49 7.11
C MET A 314 -2.09 18.26 7.49
N MET A 315 -0.76 18.29 7.32
CA MET A 315 0.11 17.16 7.64
C MET A 315 0.45 17.09 9.12
N SER A 316 0.37 15.89 9.70
CA SER A 316 0.83 15.60 11.08
C SER A 316 2.25 15.01 11.13
N ASP A 317 2.76 14.49 10.01
CA ASP A 317 4.09 13.88 9.92
C ASP A 317 5.20 14.93 9.99
N VAL A 318 6.14 14.75 10.93
CA VAL A 318 7.21 15.73 11.23
C VAL A 318 8.22 15.82 10.09
N ASP A 319 8.59 14.69 9.48
CA ASP A 319 9.61 14.66 8.43
C ASP A 319 9.12 15.36 7.17
N TYR A 320 7.88 15.11 6.78
CA TYR A 320 7.25 15.84 5.67
C TYR A 320 7.13 17.34 5.96
N ARG A 321 6.74 17.73 7.17
CA ARG A 321 6.65 19.14 7.57
C ARG A 321 8.00 19.85 7.50
N CYS A 322 9.08 19.18 7.92
CA CYS A 322 10.44 19.71 7.79
C CYS A 322 10.81 19.94 6.31
N THR A 323 10.56 18.98 5.45
CA THR A 323 10.83 19.09 4.01
C THR A 323 10.05 20.23 3.36
N ILE A 324 8.75 20.35 3.67
CA ILE A 324 7.91 21.46 3.20
C ILE A 324 8.47 22.79 3.67
N THR A 325 8.85 22.92 4.94
CA THR A 325 9.39 24.18 5.50
C THR A 325 10.65 24.63 4.76
N LEU A 326 11.57 23.73 4.47
CA LEU A 326 12.81 24.04 3.76
C LEU A 326 12.54 24.52 2.32
N ARG A 327 11.65 23.84 1.59
CA ARG A 327 11.28 24.22 0.22
C ARG A 327 10.52 25.52 0.18
N TYR A 328 9.54 25.69 1.09
CA TYR A 328 8.79 26.93 1.24
C TYR A 328 9.71 28.13 1.51
N ALA A 329 10.64 27.99 2.45
CA ALA A 329 11.60 29.05 2.76
C ALA A 329 12.49 29.40 1.56
N ALA A 330 12.97 28.41 0.80
CA ALA A 330 13.79 28.64 -0.38
C ALA A 330 13.02 29.41 -1.47
N LEU A 331 11.77 29.04 -1.75
CA LEU A 331 10.93 29.76 -2.71
C LEU A 331 10.57 31.16 -2.23
N ARG A 332 10.32 31.35 -0.94
CA ARG A 332 9.97 32.64 -0.37
C ARG A 332 11.12 33.64 -0.48
N VAL A 333 12.36 33.23 -0.19
CA VAL A 333 13.55 34.04 -0.41
C VAL A 333 13.62 34.50 -1.86
N TYR A 334 13.36 33.57 -2.79
CA TYR A 334 13.34 33.88 -4.20
C TYR A 334 12.29 34.95 -4.57
N VAL A 335 11.07 34.86 -4.05
CA VAL A 335 10.00 35.86 -4.27
C VAL A 335 10.37 37.22 -3.67
N GLU A 336 11.00 37.24 -2.50
CA GLU A 336 11.45 38.48 -1.84
C GLU A 336 12.58 39.15 -2.63
N GLU A 337 13.53 38.37 -3.10
CA GLU A 337 14.60 38.90 -3.98
C GLU A 337 14.06 39.41 -5.32
N SER A 338 13.00 38.74 -5.88
CA SER A 338 12.38 39.17 -7.16
C SER A 338 11.69 40.54 -7.09
N LYS A 339 11.28 40.97 -5.91
CA LYS A 339 10.74 42.33 -5.70
C LYS A 339 11.78 43.44 -5.85
N PHE A 340 13.07 43.10 -5.69
CA PHE A 340 14.15 44.04 -5.77
C PHE A 340 14.86 44.05 -7.13
N HIS A 341 14.74 42.99 -7.94
CA HIS A 341 15.36 42.88 -9.26
C HIS A 341 14.33 42.35 -10.27
N PRO A 342 13.98 43.11 -11.32
CA PRO A 342 13.16 42.63 -12.40
C PRO A 342 13.73 41.35 -13.00
N LEU A 343 12.87 40.36 -13.31
CA LEU A 343 13.26 39.04 -13.81
C LEU A 343 14.14 39.07 -15.07
N GLU A 344 14.06 40.15 -15.84
CA GLU A 344 14.80 40.36 -17.08
C GLU A 344 16.31 40.63 -16.85
N GLU A 345 16.71 41.05 -15.64
CA GLU A 345 18.08 41.43 -15.32
C GLU A 345 18.87 40.40 -14.50
N ARG A 346 18.29 39.22 -14.26
CA ARG A 346 18.94 38.20 -13.41
C ARG A 346 20.00 37.41 -14.15
N PRO A 347 21.24 37.34 -13.63
CA PRO A 347 22.18 36.34 -14.12
C PRO A 347 21.65 34.95 -13.80
N LEU A 348 21.78 34.02 -14.75
CA LEU A 348 21.52 32.60 -14.58
C LEU A 348 22.30 32.06 -13.38
N VAL A 349 21.63 31.85 -12.25
CA VAL A 349 22.25 31.14 -11.13
C VAL A 349 22.16 29.66 -11.46
N VAL A 350 23.14 29.18 -12.21
CA VAL A 350 23.39 27.76 -12.38
C VAL A 350 23.84 27.25 -11.02
N ARG A 351 22.92 26.65 -10.25
CA ARG A 351 23.32 25.85 -9.09
C ARG A 351 23.88 24.53 -9.64
N GLU A 352 25.23 24.50 -9.76
CA GLU A 352 25.91 23.22 -9.88
C GLU A 352 25.49 22.33 -8.71
N ARG A 353 24.86 21.19 -9.03
CA ARG A 353 24.65 20.13 -8.04
C ARG A 353 26.03 19.70 -7.57
N GLN A 354 26.40 20.08 -6.37
CA GLN A 354 27.53 19.47 -5.68
C GLN A 354 27.15 18.01 -5.46
N THR A 355 27.61 17.15 -6.36
CA THR A 355 27.71 15.72 -6.13
C THR A 355 28.76 15.51 -5.06
N GLU A 356 28.35 15.49 -3.80
CA GLU A 356 29.20 14.99 -2.74
C GLU A 356 29.33 13.46 -2.92
N ARG A 357 30.60 13.06 -2.99
CA ARG A 357 31.09 11.67 -3.14
C ARG A 357 30.93 10.88 -1.85
#